data_7ae87c226f690b15152ba04a2fc65ba2
#
_entry.id   7ae87c226f690b15152ba04a2fc65ba2
#
_cell.length_a   1.000
_cell.length_b   1.000
_cell.length_c   1.000
_cell.angle_alpha   90.00
_cell.angle_beta   90.00
_cell.angle_gamma   90.00
#
_symmetry.space_group_name_H-M   'P 1'
#
loop_
_entity.id
_entity.type
_entity.pdbx_description
1 polymer ?
#
loop_
_entity_poly.entity_id
_entity_poly.type
_entity_poly.pdbx_seq_one_letter_code
_entity_poly.pdbx_strand_id
1 'polypeptide(L)'
;YLNDVATIYNKVIAEAKTRIITPEGIRINALLDEPAPEAFLFETLHPLGFNSAQIKDIANSLHGQSGKQFVSKEWRVIKDRNLLLLETIRPEDESTLPYQIIKEEREFTPDFRIPREKETACFDADKLNEEIHCRKWQAGDTFIPFGMTGKKKISDYLTDRKFSISQKERQWVLCCGERIAWLIGERT
;
A
#
# COMPACT_ATOMS: atom_id res chain seq x y z
N TYR A 1 -37.89 -20.81 15.37
CA TYR A 1 -38.06 -19.39 14.90
C TYR A 1 -36.81 -18.58 15.00
N LEU A 2 -36.13 -18.50 16.18
CA LEU A 2 -34.85 -17.77 16.31
C LEU A 2 -33.73 -18.36 15.45
N ASN A 3 -33.66 -19.69 15.35
CA ASN A 3 -32.68 -20.36 14.49
C ASN A 3 -32.91 -20.07 12.98
N ASP A 4 -34.18 -19.96 12.58
CA ASP A 4 -34.52 -19.67 11.19
C ASP A 4 -34.13 -18.25 10.82
N VAL A 5 -34.36 -17.28 11.73
CA VAL A 5 -33.94 -15.89 11.55
C VAL A 5 -32.42 -15.80 11.45
N ALA A 6 -31.68 -16.47 12.34
CA ALA A 6 -30.22 -16.51 12.29
C ALA A 6 -29.69 -17.13 10.99
N THR A 7 -30.35 -18.18 10.51
CA THR A 7 -29.98 -18.83 9.22
C THR A 7 -30.16 -17.88 8.03
N ILE A 8 -31.30 -17.18 7.98
CA ILE A 8 -31.55 -16.18 6.91
C ILE A 8 -30.55 -15.04 6.99
N TYR A 9 -30.31 -14.49 8.21
CA TYR A 9 -29.38 -13.42 8.42
C TYR A 9 -27.96 -13.81 7.97
N ASN A 10 -27.46 -14.97 8.42
CA ASN A 10 -26.12 -15.45 8.05
C ASN A 10 -25.98 -15.67 6.55
N LYS A 11 -27.04 -16.16 5.90
CA LYS A 11 -27.05 -16.35 4.43
C LYS A 11 -26.93 -15.01 3.71
N VAL A 12 -27.72 -14.01 4.11
CA VAL A 12 -27.68 -12.67 3.51
C VAL A 12 -26.30 -12.03 3.68
N ILE A 13 -25.72 -12.12 4.88
CA ILE A 13 -24.37 -11.60 5.12
C ILE A 13 -23.32 -12.35 4.30
N ALA A 14 -23.40 -13.66 4.17
CA ALA A 14 -22.46 -14.44 3.37
C ALA A 14 -22.53 -14.06 1.87
N GLU A 15 -23.73 -13.92 1.32
CA GLU A 15 -23.94 -13.46 -0.06
C GLU A 15 -23.42 -12.03 -0.27
N ALA A 16 -23.64 -11.12 0.68
CA ALA A 16 -23.11 -9.78 0.63
C ALA A 16 -21.57 -9.78 0.68
N LYS A 17 -20.95 -10.61 1.53
CA LYS A 17 -19.49 -10.76 1.59
C LYS A 17 -18.89 -11.16 0.25
N THR A 18 -19.47 -12.11 -0.47
CA THR A 18 -18.96 -12.54 -1.79
C THR A 18 -19.03 -11.44 -2.85
N ARG A 19 -20.00 -10.54 -2.73
CA ARG A 19 -20.20 -9.43 -3.68
C ARG A 19 -19.36 -8.21 -3.35
N ILE A 20 -19.14 -7.92 -2.08
CA ILE A 20 -18.56 -6.66 -1.61
C ILE A 20 -17.06 -6.77 -1.34
N ILE A 21 -16.60 -7.93 -0.83
CA ILE A 21 -15.20 -8.17 -0.50
C ILE A 21 -14.47 -8.66 -1.74
N THR A 22 -13.35 -8.01 -2.04
CA THR A 22 -12.43 -8.40 -3.11
C THR A 22 -11.04 -8.69 -2.52
N PRO A 23 -10.11 -9.27 -3.28
CA PRO A 23 -8.73 -9.43 -2.82
C PRO A 23 -8.06 -8.11 -2.40
N GLU A 24 -8.50 -6.98 -2.96
CA GLU A 24 -7.97 -5.65 -2.65
C GLU A 24 -8.59 -5.04 -1.40
N GLY A 25 -9.78 -5.49 -0.97
CA GLY A 25 -10.49 -4.97 0.20
C GLY A 25 -12.01 -4.91 0.04
N ILE A 26 -12.69 -4.21 0.94
CA ILE A 26 -14.13 -4.00 0.93
C ILE A 26 -14.46 -2.81 0.02
N ARG A 27 -15.29 -3.02 -1.00
CA ARG A 27 -15.75 -1.96 -1.91
C ARG A 27 -16.77 -1.07 -1.25
N ILE A 28 -16.43 0.20 -1.03
CA ILE A 28 -17.28 1.17 -0.31
C ILE A 28 -18.60 1.42 -1.03
N ASN A 29 -18.59 1.64 -2.34
CA ASN A 29 -19.84 1.89 -3.08
C ASN A 29 -20.79 0.70 -2.94
N ALA A 30 -20.30 -0.53 -3.13
CA ALA A 30 -21.11 -1.72 -2.99
C ALA A 30 -21.60 -1.93 -1.54
N LEU A 31 -20.81 -1.52 -0.55
CA LEU A 31 -21.22 -1.54 0.85
C LEU A 31 -22.31 -0.53 1.16
N LEU A 32 -22.23 0.67 0.58
CA LEU A 32 -23.24 1.72 0.77
C LEU A 32 -24.59 1.40 0.11
N ASP A 33 -24.59 0.53 -0.89
CA ASP A 33 -25.82 0.02 -1.52
C ASP A 33 -26.54 -1.04 -0.67
N GLU A 34 -25.91 -1.54 0.41
CA GLU A 34 -26.54 -2.49 1.34
C GLU A 34 -27.58 -1.83 2.22
N PRO A 35 -28.65 -2.54 2.57
CA PRO A 35 -29.68 -2.04 3.48
C PRO A 35 -29.16 -1.72 4.88
N ALA A 36 -28.11 -2.40 5.33
CA ALA A 36 -27.52 -2.26 6.66
C ALA A 36 -25.98 -2.31 6.62
N PRO A 37 -25.29 -1.25 6.10
CA PRO A 37 -23.83 -1.24 5.96
C PRO A 37 -23.09 -1.44 7.29
N GLU A 38 -23.60 -0.87 8.37
CA GLU A 38 -23.00 -1.00 9.71
C GLU A 38 -23.07 -2.44 10.23
N ALA A 39 -24.19 -3.14 10.01
CA ALA A 39 -24.31 -4.56 10.35
C ALA A 39 -23.33 -5.43 9.56
N PHE A 40 -23.18 -5.17 8.26
CA PHE A 40 -22.19 -5.84 7.42
C PHE A 40 -20.77 -5.63 7.95
N LEU A 41 -20.42 -4.38 8.29
CA LEU A 41 -19.11 -4.06 8.86
C LEU A 41 -18.90 -4.76 10.20
N PHE A 42 -19.94 -4.82 11.04
CA PHE A 42 -19.85 -5.53 12.30
C PHE A 42 -19.53 -7.01 12.10
N GLU A 43 -20.29 -7.70 11.25
CA GLU A 43 -20.09 -9.14 10.95
C GLU A 43 -18.76 -9.44 10.24
N THR A 44 -18.14 -8.43 9.67
CA THR A 44 -16.86 -8.57 8.97
C THR A 44 -15.68 -8.21 9.87
N LEU A 45 -15.77 -7.15 10.64
CA LEU A 45 -14.64 -6.57 11.36
C LEU A 45 -14.58 -6.98 12.85
N HIS A 46 -15.72 -7.27 13.46
CA HIS A 46 -15.75 -7.71 14.87
C HIS A 46 -14.92 -8.99 15.11
N PRO A 47 -14.97 -10.02 14.24
CA PRO A 47 -14.09 -11.19 14.34
C PRO A 47 -12.61 -10.88 14.19
N LEU A 48 -12.27 -9.72 13.60
CA LEU A 48 -10.90 -9.22 13.44
C LEU A 48 -10.44 -8.34 14.64
N GLY A 49 -11.24 -8.31 15.71
CA GLY A 49 -10.91 -7.63 16.96
C GLY A 49 -11.27 -6.13 17.00
N PHE A 50 -12.07 -5.62 16.06
CA PHE A 50 -12.60 -4.26 16.14
C PHE A 50 -13.83 -4.23 17.06
N ASN A 51 -13.90 -3.26 17.96
CA ASN A 51 -15.06 -3.07 18.83
C ASN A 51 -16.15 -2.24 18.13
N SER A 52 -17.36 -2.22 18.72
CA SER A 52 -18.52 -1.54 18.14
C SER A 52 -18.30 -0.05 17.91
N ALA A 53 -17.55 0.65 18.77
CA ALA A 53 -17.25 2.07 18.60
C ALA A 53 -16.34 2.29 17.38
N GLN A 54 -15.29 1.49 17.23
CA GLN A 54 -14.41 1.54 16.05
C GLN A 54 -15.17 1.22 14.76
N ILE A 55 -16.07 0.23 14.78
CA ILE A 55 -16.88 -0.14 13.60
C ILE A 55 -17.79 1.03 13.20
N LYS A 56 -18.40 1.70 14.17
CA LYS A 56 -19.19 2.92 13.93
C LYS A 56 -18.35 4.05 13.33
N ASP A 57 -17.13 4.25 13.84
CA ASP A 57 -16.21 5.25 13.31
C ASP A 57 -15.77 4.93 11.88
N ILE A 58 -15.55 3.63 11.57
CA ILE A 58 -15.28 3.17 10.20
C ILE A 58 -16.48 3.46 9.31
N ALA A 59 -17.71 3.12 9.73
CA ALA A 59 -18.92 3.41 8.99
C ALA A 59 -19.09 4.91 8.71
N ASN A 60 -18.86 5.77 9.70
CA ASN A 60 -18.90 7.22 9.56
C ASN A 60 -17.81 7.75 8.60
N SER A 61 -16.73 7.02 8.43
CA SER A 61 -15.62 7.42 7.56
C SER A 61 -15.86 7.14 6.08
N LEU A 62 -16.85 6.33 5.71
CA LEU A 62 -17.07 5.87 4.33
C LEU A 62 -17.21 7.01 3.33
N HIS A 63 -17.88 8.10 3.72
CA HIS A 63 -18.04 9.31 2.89
C HIS A 63 -16.90 10.32 3.03
N GLY A 64 -15.94 10.07 3.91
CA GLY A 64 -14.85 10.99 4.22
C GLY A 64 -13.67 10.88 3.24
N GLN A 65 -12.61 11.63 3.58
CA GLN A 65 -11.36 11.61 2.82
C GLN A 65 -10.60 10.29 3.02
N SER A 66 -9.81 9.91 2.02
CA SER A 66 -8.86 8.80 2.13
C SER A 66 -7.78 9.09 3.16
N GLY A 67 -7.26 8.03 3.78
CA GLY A 67 -6.15 8.14 4.72
C GLY A 67 -6.49 7.82 6.15
N LYS A 68 -7.79 7.74 6.51
CA LYS A 68 -8.17 7.31 7.87
C LYS A 68 -7.78 5.86 8.10
N GLN A 69 -7.22 5.60 9.28
CA GLN A 69 -6.79 4.28 9.71
C GLN A 69 -7.45 3.93 11.05
N PHE A 70 -7.83 2.68 11.18
CA PHE A 70 -8.40 2.10 12.38
C PHE A 70 -7.64 0.82 12.70
N VAL A 71 -7.28 0.62 13.95
CA VAL A 71 -6.37 -0.44 14.37
C VAL A 71 -7.01 -1.28 15.45
N SER A 72 -7.02 -2.61 15.27
CA SER A 72 -7.27 -3.60 16.30
C SER A 72 -5.94 -4.18 16.79
N LYS A 73 -5.95 -5.26 17.55
CA LYS A 73 -4.74 -5.91 18.05
C LYS A 73 -3.87 -6.49 16.91
N GLU A 74 -4.49 -7.05 15.87
CA GLU A 74 -3.81 -7.80 14.82
C GLU A 74 -4.14 -7.30 13.41
N TRP A 75 -5.10 -6.38 13.29
CA TRP A 75 -5.59 -5.90 12.01
C TRP A 75 -5.65 -4.39 11.94
N ARG A 76 -5.45 -3.88 10.74
CA ARG A 76 -5.62 -2.47 10.37
C ARG A 76 -6.63 -2.37 9.23
N VAL A 77 -7.55 -1.42 9.36
CA VAL A 77 -8.44 -0.99 8.28
C VAL A 77 -8.01 0.38 7.82
N ILE A 78 -7.77 0.55 6.53
CA ILE A 78 -7.39 1.82 5.92
C ILE A 78 -8.46 2.20 4.91
N LYS A 79 -9.05 3.39 5.06
CA LYS A 79 -9.91 3.96 4.03
C LYS A 79 -9.05 4.53 2.91
N ASP A 80 -9.10 3.93 1.73
CA ASP A 80 -8.42 4.40 0.53
C ASP A 80 -9.37 4.51 -0.66
N ARG A 81 -9.67 5.73 -1.09
CA ARG A 81 -10.62 6.02 -2.19
C ARG A 81 -11.94 5.29 -2.00
N ASN A 82 -12.26 4.31 -2.87
CA ASN A 82 -13.48 3.50 -2.83
C ASN A 82 -13.28 2.13 -2.16
N LEU A 83 -12.23 1.95 -1.38
CA LEU A 83 -11.91 0.70 -0.69
C LEU A 83 -11.66 0.94 0.80
N LEU A 84 -12.06 -0.05 1.61
CA LEU A 84 -11.50 -0.28 2.92
C LEU A 84 -10.50 -1.42 2.79
N LEU A 85 -9.21 -1.09 2.88
CA LEU A 85 -8.13 -2.08 2.84
C LEU A 85 -8.04 -2.74 4.21
N LEU A 86 -7.96 -4.09 4.24
CA LEU A 86 -7.76 -4.86 5.45
C LEU A 86 -6.37 -5.45 5.43
N GLU A 87 -5.58 -5.16 6.44
CA GLU A 87 -4.19 -5.60 6.56
C GLU A 87 -3.91 -6.17 7.94
N THR A 88 -3.14 -7.23 7.99
CA THR A 88 -2.60 -7.72 9.26
C THR A 88 -1.48 -6.80 9.73
N ILE A 89 -1.50 -6.44 11.01
CA ILE A 89 -0.37 -5.78 11.66
C ILE A 89 0.64 -6.87 11.98
N ARG A 90 1.67 -6.97 11.14
CA ARG A 90 2.84 -7.77 11.48
C ARG A 90 3.88 -6.83 12.07
N PRO A 91 4.60 -7.19 13.13
CA PRO A 91 5.85 -6.55 13.45
C PRO A 91 6.77 -6.84 12.26
N GLU A 92 6.75 -5.96 11.26
CA GLU A 92 7.73 -6.00 10.19
C GLU A 92 9.07 -5.73 10.84
N ASP A 93 10.02 -6.59 10.60
CA ASP A 93 11.42 -6.26 10.83
C ASP A 93 11.74 -5.13 9.83
N GLU A 94 11.61 -3.89 10.31
CA GLU A 94 11.74 -2.66 9.48
C GLU A 94 13.12 -2.55 8.83
N SER A 95 14.08 -3.34 9.33
CA SER A 95 15.46 -3.41 8.86
C SER A 95 15.67 -4.37 7.68
N THR A 96 14.75 -5.29 7.42
CA THR A 96 14.97 -6.31 6.41
C THR A 96 14.36 -5.90 5.07
N LEU A 97 15.21 -5.72 4.07
CA LEU A 97 14.79 -5.50 2.69
C LEU A 97 14.05 -6.75 2.19
N PRO A 98 12.78 -6.61 1.71
CA PRO A 98 12.01 -7.77 1.25
C PRO A 98 12.45 -8.31 -0.12
N TYR A 99 13.53 -7.75 -0.69
CA TYR A 99 14.05 -8.07 -2.01
C TYR A 99 15.54 -8.41 -1.93
N GLN A 100 15.98 -9.31 -2.79
CA GLN A 100 17.40 -9.50 -3.04
C GLN A 100 17.84 -8.51 -4.13
N ILE A 101 18.81 -7.66 -3.82
CA ILE A 101 19.42 -6.78 -4.81
C ILE A 101 20.63 -7.47 -5.41
N ILE A 102 20.62 -7.59 -6.73
CA ILE A 102 21.73 -8.14 -7.50
C ILE A 102 22.42 -6.96 -8.18
N LYS A 103 23.71 -6.77 -7.92
CA LYS A 103 24.56 -5.79 -8.57
C LYS A 103 25.38 -6.48 -9.66
N GLU A 104 25.29 -5.96 -10.87
CA GLU A 104 26.14 -6.37 -11.99
C GLU A 104 26.86 -5.15 -12.55
N GLU A 105 28.13 -5.32 -12.92
CA GLU A 105 28.90 -4.30 -13.62
C GLU A 105 29.15 -4.78 -15.05
N ARG A 106 28.89 -3.91 -16.00
CA ARG A 106 29.06 -4.21 -17.43
C ARG A 106 29.76 -3.05 -18.10
N GLU A 107 30.63 -3.35 -19.08
CA GLU A 107 31.17 -2.32 -19.93
C GLU A 107 30.07 -1.69 -20.80
N PHE A 108 30.11 -0.37 -20.91
CA PHE A 108 29.20 0.34 -21.78
C PHE A 108 29.63 0.12 -23.26
N THR A 109 28.75 -0.48 -24.03
CA THR A 109 28.93 -0.68 -25.48
C THR A 109 27.92 0.16 -26.25
N PRO A 110 28.19 0.56 -27.51
CA PRO A 110 27.25 1.34 -28.32
C PRO A 110 25.88 0.65 -28.51
N ASP A 111 25.83 -0.66 -28.41
CA ASP A 111 24.60 -1.46 -28.53
C ASP A 111 23.86 -1.67 -27.23
N PHE A 112 24.43 -1.19 -26.10
CA PHE A 112 23.79 -1.33 -24.80
C PHE A 112 22.45 -0.59 -24.76
N ARG A 113 21.41 -1.32 -24.41
CA ARG A 113 20.07 -0.75 -24.19
C ARG A 113 19.73 -0.80 -22.73
N ILE A 114 19.35 0.35 -22.18
CA ILE A 114 18.84 0.42 -20.80
C ILE A 114 17.57 -0.42 -20.69
N PRO A 115 17.52 -1.40 -19.78
CA PRO A 115 16.32 -2.17 -19.52
C PRO A 115 15.12 -1.27 -19.19
N ARG A 116 13.94 -1.72 -19.56
CA ARG A 116 12.70 -0.95 -19.33
C ARG A 116 11.89 -1.46 -18.14
N GLU A 117 12.34 -2.56 -17.59
CA GLU A 117 11.73 -3.21 -16.43
C GLU A 117 11.91 -2.31 -15.19
N LYS A 118 10.89 -2.25 -14.36
CA LYS A 118 10.88 -1.44 -13.14
C LYS A 118 11.80 -1.99 -12.05
N GLU A 119 12.06 -3.28 -12.13
CA GLU A 119 12.91 -4.03 -11.21
C GLU A 119 14.41 -3.88 -11.53
N THR A 120 14.74 -3.17 -12.61
CA THR A 120 16.14 -2.96 -13.05
C THR A 120 16.42 -1.48 -13.16
N ALA A 121 17.51 -1.04 -12.53
CA ALA A 121 18.03 0.30 -12.64
C ALA A 121 19.48 0.25 -13.17
N CYS A 122 19.82 1.13 -14.11
CA CYS A 122 21.15 1.28 -14.64
C CYS A 122 21.75 2.61 -14.23
N PHE A 123 22.97 2.57 -13.72
CA PHE A 123 23.70 3.74 -13.28
C PHE A 123 25.09 3.77 -13.92
N ASP A 124 25.60 4.96 -14.10
CA ASP A 124 27.00 5.20 -14.41
C ASP A 124 27.81 4.86 -13.14
N ALA A 125 28.68 3.85 -13.23
CA ALA A 125 29.46 3.36 -12.09
C ALA A 125 30.36 4.45 -11.49
N ASP A 126 30.90 5.35 -12.32
CA ASP A 126 31.76 6.44 -11.88
C ASP A 126 31.02 7.48 -11.03
N LYS A 127 29.68 7.49 -11.11
CA LYS A 127 28.81 8.37 -10.29
C LYS A 127 28.31 7.73 -9.00
N LEU A 128 28.55 6.43 -8.82
CA LEU A 128 28.25 5.70 -7.60
C LEU A 128 29.49 5.61 -6.70
N ASN A 129 30.03 6.73 -6.32
CA ASN A 129 31.31 6.87 -5.60
C ASN A 129 31.18 6.88 -4.06
N GLU A 130 29.97 6.69 -3.56
CA GLU A 130 29.66 6.63 -2.13
C GLU A 130 29.05 5.27 -1.77
N GLU A 131 28.92 4.99 -0.49
CA GLU A 131 28.30 3.76 0.01
C GLU A 131 26.88 3.59 -0.52
N ILE A 132 26.59 2.40 -1.07
CA ILE A 132 25.26 2.04 -1.57
C ILE A 132 24.53 1.28 -0.48
N HIS A 133 23.39 1.79 -0.08
CA HIS A 133 22.51 1.15 0.89
C HIS A 133 21.03 1.31 0.54
N CYS A 134 20.21 0.45 1.13
CA CYS A 134 18.76 0.50 0.94
C CYS A 134 18.08 0.85 2.27
N ARG A 135 17.06 1.70 2.18
CA ARG A 135 16.20 2.03 3.31
C ARG A 135 14.77 2.30 2.87
N LYS A 136 13.84 2.30 3.80
CA LYS A 136 12.50 2.86 3.54
C LYS A 136 12.62 4.35 3.27
N TRP A 137 11.79 4.87 2.35
CA TRP A 137 11.73 6.31 2.13
C TRP A 137 11.16 7.02 3.36
N GLN A 138 11.48 8.30 3.51
CA GLN A 138 11.06 9.14 4.62
C GLN A 138 10.41 10.43 4.12
N ALA A 139 9.56 11.03 4.97
CA ALA A 139 8.97 12.33 4.66
C ALA A 139 10.08 13.39 4.47
N GLY A 140 9.99 14.12 3.36
CA GLY A 140 11.01 15.09 2.96
C GLY A 140 12.00 14.56 1.92
N ASP A 141 12.09 13.26 1.70
CA ASP A 141 12.95 12.67 0.67
C ASP A 141 12.64 13.22 -0.73
N THR A 142 13.71 13.50 -1.46
CA THR A 142 13.65 13.97 -2.85
C THR A 142 14.58 13.14 -3.73
N PHE A 143 14.21 12.98 -4.99
CA PHE A 143 15.04 12.35 -6.00
C PHE A 143 14.89 13.07 -7.35
N ILE A 144 15.72 12.75 -8.32
CA ILE A 144 15.61 13.25 -9.69
C ILE A 144 15.08 12.10 -10.54
N PRO A 145 13.80 12.15 -11.01
CA PRO A 145 13.27 11.13 -11.90
C PRO A 145 14.03 11.08 -13.22
N PHE A 146 14.16 9.90 -13.81
CA PHE A 146 14.83 9.71 -15.10
C PHE A 146 14.26 10.63 -16.18
N GLY A 147 15.16 11.32 -16.88
CA GLY A 147 14.79 12.27 -17.94
C GLY A 147 14.34 13.65 -17.43
N MET A 148 14.39 13.89 -16.12
CA MET A 148 14.11 15.20 -15.52
C MET A 148 15.38 15.83 -14.97
N THR A 149 15.42 17.16 -14.95
CA THR A 149 16.52 17.93 -14.36
C THR A 149 16.22 18.44 -12.95
N GLY A 150 14.96 18.42 -12.54
CA GLY A 150 14.48 18.93 -11.26
C GLY A 150 14.27 17.84 -10.21
N LYS A 151 14.52 18.19 -8.93
CA LYS A 151 14.19 17.34 -7.81
C LYS A 151 12.68 17.25 -7.63
N LYS A 152 12.16 16.06 -7.36
CA LYS A 152 10.76 15.79 -7.01
C LYS A 152 10.69 15.14 -5.63
N LYS A 153 9.73 15.56 -4.81
CA LYS A 153 9.46 14.87 -3.53
C LYS A 153 8.93 13.46 -3.81
N ILE A 154 9.43 12.48 -3.09
CA ILE A 154 8.95 11.10 -3.21
C ILE A 154 7.47 11.00 -2.85
N SER A 155 7.02 11.71 -1.80
CA SER A 155 5.60 11.77 -1.43
C SER A 155 4.70 12.19 -2.58
N ASP A 156 5.12 13.20 -3.34
CA ASP A 156 4.34 13.74 -4.46
C ASP A 156 4.37 12.77 -5.65
N TYR A 157 5.54 12.20 -5.93
CA TYR A 157 5.69 11.18 -6.97
C TYR A 157 4.78 9.97 -6.72
N LEU A 158 4.80 9.41 -5.51
CA LEU A 158 3.95 8.27 -5.15
C LEU A 158 2.46 8.63 -5.17
N THR A 159 2.10 9.87 -4.83
CA THR A 159 0.72 10.37 -4.91
C THR A 159 0.24 10.46 -6.35
N ASP A 160 1.06 11.05 -7.23
CA ASP A 160 0.75 11.16 -8.68
C ASP A 160 0.62 9.78 -9.34
N ARG A 161 1.39 8.82 -8.88
CA ARG A 161 1.33 7.41 -9.30
C ARG A 161 0.16 6.64 -8.66
N LYS A 162 -0.64 7.30 -7.81
CA LYS A 162 -1.82 6.74 -7.14
C LYS A 162 -1.51 5.56 -6.20
N PHE A 163 -0.32 5.56 -5.60
CA PHE A 163 0.02 4.58 -4.58
C PHE A 163 -0.94 4.70 -3.40
N SER A 164 -1.39 3.55 -2.88
CA SER A 164 -2.13 3.49 -1.61
C SER A 164 -1.21 3.84 -0.43
N ILE A 165 -1.79 4.12 0.72
CA ILE A 165 -1.00 4.39 1.93
C ILE A 165 -0.07 3.23 2.26
N SER A 166 -0.59 2.01 2.23
CA SER A 166 0.17 0.78 2.40
C SER A 166 1.34 0.63 1.45
N GLN A 167 1.10 0.90 0.16
CA GLN A 167 2.16 0.86 -0.84
C GLN A 167 3.24 1.89 -0.58
N LYS A 168 2.85 3.11 -0.15
CA LYS A 168 3.80 4.16 0.23
C LYS A 168 4.65 3.73 1.43
N GLU A 169 4.05 3.18 2.47
CA GLU A 169 4.75 2.72 3.67
C GLU A 169 5.77 1.59 3.37
N ARG A 170 5.49 0.78 2.35
CA ARG A 170 6.35 -0.33 1.92
C ARG A 170 7.40 0.06 0.88
N GLN A 171 7.43 1.31 0.43
CA GLN A 171 8.36 1.75 -0.60
C GLN A 171 9.79 1.83 -0.06
N TRP A 172 10.72 1.19 -0.77
CA TRP A 172 12.14 1.23 -0.50
C TRP A 172 12.87 2.12 -1.52
N VAL A 173 13.97 2.67 -1.09
CA VAL A 173 14.87 3.47 -1.92
C VAL A 173 16.28 2.92 -1.86
N LEU A 174 17.00 2.99 -2.96
CA LEU A 174 18.43 2.77 -3.04
C LEU A 174 19.10 4.13 -2.95
N CYS A 175 20.02 4.26 -2.01
CA CYS A 175 20.80 5.47 -1.78
C CYS A 175 22.26 5.25 -2.20
N CYS A 176 22.90 6.30 -2.69
CA CYS A 176 24.34 6.44 -2.83
C CYS A 176 24.77 7.60 -1.92
N GLY A 177 25.34 7.30 -0.77
CA GLY A 177 25.47 8.25 0.32
C GLY A 177 24.10 8.80 0.73
N GLU A 178 23.97 10.12 0.77
CA GLU A 178 22.69 10.78 1.08
C GLU A 178 21.74 10.92 -0.12
N ARG A 179 22.22 10.66 -1.33
CA ARG A 179 21.43 10.82 -2.54
C ARG A 179 20.58 9.58 -2.81
N ILE A 180 19.30 9.78 -3.06
CA ILE A 180 18.42 8.71 -3.52
C ILE A 180 18.64 8.54 -5.02
N ALA A 181 19.18 7.37 -5.38
CA ALA A 181 19.49 6.99 -6.75
C ALA A 181 18.29 6.28 -7.42
N TRP A 182 17.51 5.51 -6.64
CA TRP A 182 16.40 4.73 -7.20
C TRP A 182 15.27 4.52 -6.20
N LEU A 183 14.02 4.67 -6.67
CA LEU A 183 12.84 4.11 -6.03
C LEU A 183 12.70 2.66 -6.48
N ILE A 184 12.99 1.70 -5.59
CA ILE A 184 13.02 0.27 -5.93
C ILE A 184 11.63 -0.17 -6.41
N GLY A 185 11.59 -0.83 -7.58
CA GLY A 185 10.33 -1.23 -8.21
C GLY A 185 9.62 -0.10 -8.99
N GLU A 186 10.20 1.09 -9.04
CA GLU A 186 9.76 2.17 -9.93
C GLU A 186 10.87 2.51 -10.92
N ARG A 187 10.48 3.05 -12.06
CA ARG A 187 11.44 3.41 -13.10
C ARG A 187 12.34 4.56 -12.63
N THR A 188 13.66 4.38 -12.74
CA THR A 188 14.66 5.44 -12.53
C THR A 188 14.56 6.50 -13.60
#